data_0339682f7aa28e4b06f503ddaff5477e
#
_entry.id   0339682f7aa28e4b06f503ddaff5477e
#
_cell.length_a   1.000
_cell.length_b   1.000
_cell.length_c   1.000
_cell.angle_alpha   90.00
_cell.angle_beta   90.00
_cell.angle_gamma   90.00
#
_symmetry.space_group_name_H-M   'P 1'
#
loop_
_entity.id
_entity.type
_entity.pdbx_description
1 polymer ?
#
loop_
_entity_poly.entity_id
_entity_poly.type
_entity_poly.pdbx_seq_one_letter_code
_entity_poly.pdbx_strand_id
1 'polypeptide(L)'
;MAMKRVGFQVALVLISVILAPVAWAQSRPDVTIFAAASLRDALDELAREYERQGRARAAVSYAGSPMLARQIEKGVPADIFISADSDWMDFLAVRGLIRIETRVNLLSNRLALIAPSDSQTTLKIGPHFPLAALLGDRRLAMADPDSIPAGKYGRAALEALGVWQEVAPKVARAENVRAALRLVAHGEAPFGVVYRSDALAERRVRTIGEFPSSLHPPIVYPAAVVAGSRSKVAYEYLRYLRSITAGAVWQRHGFELGA
;
A
#
# COMPACT_ATOMS: atom_id res chain seq x y z
N MET A 1 47.30 69.29 48.43
CA MET A 1 47.54 68.78 47.05
C MET A 1 46.64 67.58 46.84
N ALA A 2 45.49 67.75 46.21
CA ALA A 2 44.43 66.77 46.12
C ALA A 2 44.35 66.15 44.69
N MET A 3 44.60 64.84 44.62
CA MET A 3 44.56 64.08 43.38
C MET A 3 43.09 63.62 43.16
N LYS A 4 42.41 64.11 42.12
CA LYS A 4 41.13 63.62 41.65
C LYS A 4 41.31 62.30 40.88
N ARG A 5 40.64 61.21 41.35
CA ARG A 5 40.49 59.94 40.61
C ARG A 5 39.31 60.07 39.67
N VAL A 6 39.59 59.97 38.37
CA VAL A 6 38.58 59.86 37.34
C VAL A 6 38.19 58.38 37.18
N GLY A 7 36.99 58.03 37.54
CA GLY A 7 36.42 56.66 37.33
C GLY A 7 35.91 56.54 35.93
N PHE A 8 36.42 55.57 35.17
CA PHE A 8 35.96 55.21 33.82
C PHE A 8 34.89 54.10 33.96
N GLN A 9 33.61 54.44 33.75
CA GLN A 9 32.55 53.45 33.70
C GLN A 9 32.44 52.89 32.28
N VAL A 10 32.74 51.59 32.10
CA VAL A 10 32.52 50.86 30.87
C VAL A 10 31.11 50.31 30.90
N ALA A 11 30.22 50.85 30.06
CA ALA A 11 28.89 50.33 29.87
C ALA A 11 28.95 49.12 28.95
N LEU A 12 28.66 47.93 29.49
CA LEU A 12 28.57 46.68 28.76
C LEU A 12 27.19 46.60 28.13
N VAL A 13 27.05 46.82 26.80
CA VAL A 13 25.81 46.63 26.06
C VAL A 13 25.71 45.15 25.69
N LEU A 14 24.86 44.40 26.41
CA LEU A 14 24.49 43.05 26.10
C LEU A 14 23.47 43.04 24.91
N ILE A 15 23.93 42.73 23.71
CA ILE A 15 23.08 42.49 22.56
C ILE A 15 22.52 41.07 22.69
N SER A 16 21.28 40.94 23.18
CA SER A 16 20.56 39.69 23.19
C SER A 16 20.06 39.37 21.77
N VAL A 17 20.76 38.49 21.06
CA VAL A 17 20.30 37.94 19.79
C VAL A 17 19.19 36.94 20.11
N ILE A 18 17.93 37.36 19.91
CA ILE A 18 16.76 36.47 19.98
C ILE A 18 16.82 35.60 18.74
N LEU A 19 17.34 34.39 18.86
CA LEU A 19 17.20 33.32 17.90
C LEU A 19 15.74 32.83 17.96
N ALA A 20 14.86 33.43 17.16
CA ALA A 20 13.52 32.89 16.96
C ALA A 20 13.65 31.49 16.32
N PRO A 21 13.05 30.43 16.91
CA PRO A 21 13.03 29.14 16.26
C PRO A 21 12.27 29.28 14.95
N VAL A 22 12.94 29.06 13.82
CA VAL A 22 12.28 28.88 12.53
C VAL A 22 11.52 27.57 12.64
N ALA A 23 10.28 27.61 13.11
CA ALA A 23 9.37 26.49 13.04
C ALA A 23 9.15 26.23 11.54
N TRP A 24 9.76 25.17 11.04
CA TRP A 24 9.47 24.63 9.73
C TRP A 24 8.01 24.13 9.81
N ALA A 25 7.06 24.98 9.48
CA ALA A 25 5.69 24.59 9.30
C ALA A 25 5.68 23.59 8.14
N GLN A 26 5.70 22.28 8.44
CA GLN A 26 5.44 21.26 7.43
C GLN A 26 4.07 21.57 6.87
N SER A 27 4.04 22.11 5.64
CA SER A 27 2.79 22.41 4.96
C SER A 27 1.95 21.13 4.90
N ARG A 28 0.69 21.20 5.32
CA ARG A 28 -0.23 20.06 5.22
C ARG A 28 -0.25 19.55 3.79
N PRO A 29 -0.36 18.23 3.56
CA PRO A 29 -0.54 17.71 2.22
C PRO A 29 -1.82 18.27 1.62
N ASP A 30 -1.83 18.48 0.30
CA ASP A 30 -3.00 18.98 -0.42
C ASP A 30 -4.06 17.90 -0.60
N VAL A 31 -3.61 16.62 -0.60
CA VAL A 31 -4.48 15.44 -0.69
C VAL A 31 -3.91 14.30 0.16
N THR A 32 -4.78 13.68 0.96
CA THR A 32 -4.47 12.49 1.76
C THR A 32 -5.13 11.27 1.14
N ILE A 33 -4.32 10.25 0.86
CA ILE A 33 -4.76 9.04 0.18
C ILE A 33 -4.61 7.84 1.11
N PHE A 34 -5.67 7.07 1.29
CA PHE A 34 -5.63 5.77 1.94
C PHE A 34 -5.63 4.70 0.86
N ALA A 35 -4.53 3.95 0.74
CA ALA A 35 -4.31 3.01 -0.36
C ALA A 35 -3.90 1.62 0.13
N ALA A 36 -4.39 0.59 -0.54
CA ALA A 36 -3.97 -0.78 -0.32
C ALA A 36 -2.44 -0.91 -0.41
N ALA A 37 -1.84 -1.69 0.50
CA ALA A 37 -0.39 -1.77 0.69
C ALA A 37 0.39 -2.18 -0.57
N SER A 38 -0.21 -2.96 -1.47
CA SER A 38 0.37 -3.37 -2.75
C SER A 38 0.65 -2.21 -3.71
N LEU A 39 -0.02 -1.06 -3.53
CA LEU A 39 0.12 0.10 -4.41
C LEU A 39 1.35 0.96 -4.09
N ARG A 40 2.05 0.71 -2.97
CA ARG A 40 3.06 1.60 -2.41
C ARG A 40 4.06 2.11 -3.45
N ASP A 41 4.80 1.22 -4.10
CA ASP A 41 5.92 1.63 -4.95
C ASP A 41 5.46 2.44 -6.16
N ALA A 42 4.38 2.01 -6.80
CA ALA A 42 3.82 2.70 -7.96
C ALA A 42 3.18 4.04 -7.57
N LEU A 43 2.42 4.07 -6.46
CA LEU A 43 1.73 5.29 -6.04
C LEU A 43 2.70 6.33 -5.47
N ASP A 44 3.78 5.89 -4.80
CA ASP A 44 4.86 6.78 -4.36
C ASP A 44 5.62 7.40 -5.55
N GLU A 45 5.84 6.64 -6.64
CA GLU A 45 6.42 7.17 -7.87
C GLU A 45 5.50 8.21 -8.50
N LEU A 46 4.20 7.91 -8.63
CA LEU A 46 3.19 8.81 -9.16
C LEU A 46 3.04 10.08 -8.32
N ALA A 47 3.07 9.97 -7.00
CA ALA A 47 2.98 11.12 -6.10
C ALA A 47 4.17 12.06 -6.30
N ARG A 48 5.39 11.52 -6.35
CA ARG A 48 6.60 12.31 -6.63
C ARG A 48 6.57 12.95 -8.01
N GLU A 49 6.06 12.23 -9.03
CA GLU A 49 5.94 12.77 -10.39
C GLU A 49 4.96 13.94 -10.46
N TYR A 50 3.81 13.79 -9.79
CA TYR A 50 2.78 14.82 -9.74
C TYR A 50 3.30 16.10 -9.05
N GLU A 51 4.02 15.96 -7.94
CA GLU A 51 4.64 17.07 -7.21
C GLU A 51 5.76 17.76 -8.04
N ARG A 52 6.61 16.99 -8.74
CA ARG A 52 7.66 17.55 -9.64
C ARG A 52 7.10 18.36 -10.79
N GLN A 53 5.86 18.11 -11.19
CA GLN A 53 5.14 18.92 -12.19
C GLN A 53 4.58 20.23 -11.61
N GLY A 54 4.94 20.60 -10.37
CA GLY A 54 4.42 21.78 -9.68
C GLY A 54 2.96 21.66 -9.24
N ARG A 55 2.45 20.43 -9.15
CA ARG A 55 1.08 20.14 -8.72
C ARG A 55 1.02 19.81 -7.22
N ALA A 56 -0.16 19.41 -6.77
CA ALA A 56 -0.45 19.14 -5.38
C ALA A 56 0.42 18.04 -4.75
N ARG A 57 0.82 18.24 -3.49
CA ARG A 57 1.53 17.23 -2.70
C ARG A 57 0.55 16.24 -2.10
N ALA A 58 0.77 14.96 -2.38
CA ALA A 58 0.01 13.86 -1.81
C ALA A 58 0.72 13.25 -0.59
N ALA A 59 -0.04 12.96 0.47
CA ALA A 59 0.39 12.06 1.54
C ALA A 59 -0.38 10.76 1.43
N VAL A 60 0.33 9.63 1.44
CA VAL A 60 -0.29 8.32 1.26
C VAL A 60 -0.07 7.45 2.49
N SER A 61 -1.15 6.90 3.02
CA SER A 61 -1.15 5.89 4.08
C SER A 61 -1.44 4.53 3.48
N TYR A 62 -0.57 3.56 3.75
CA TYR A 62 -0.64 2.22 3.20
C TYR A 62 -0.94 1.19 4.28
N ALA A 63 -2.00 0.40 4.09
CA ALA A 63 -2.36 -0.72 4.97
C ALA A 63 -3.22 -1.75 4.22
N GLY A 64 -3.70 -2.77 4.92
CA GLY A 64 -4.78 -3.62 4.40
C GLY A 64 -6.06 -2.81 4.19
N SER A 65 -6.77 -3.07 3.09
CA SER A 65 -8.01 -2.36 2.74
C SER A 65 -9.04 -2.31 3.88
N PRO A 66 -9.27 -3.40 4.66
CA PRO A 66 -10.21 -3.35 5.79
C PRO A 66 -9.80 -2.35 6.87
N MET A 67 -8.51 -2.27 7.20
CA MET A 67 -8.02 -1.31 8.21
C MET A 67 -8.30 0.13 7.78
N LEU A 68 -7.98 0.47 6.53
CA LEU A 68 -8.19 1.81 5.99
C LEU A 68 -9.68 2.17 5.89
N ALA A 69 -10.51 1.22 5.44
CA ALA A 69 -11.96 1.43 5.38
C ALA A 69 -12.54 1.67 6.79
N ARG A 70 -12.11 0.91 7.80
CA ARG A 70 -12.54 1.13 9.19
C ARG A 70 -12.04 2.45 9.76
N GLN A 71 -10.86 2.92 9.37
CA GLN A 71 -10.38 4.25 9.76
C GLN A 71 -11.26 5.36 9.18
N ILE A 72 -11.65 5.25 7.90
CA ILE A 72 -12.59 6.19 7.26
C ILE A 72 -13.95 6.15 7.97
N GLU A 73 -14.47 4.96 8.27
CA GLU A 73 -15.73 4.79 9.02
C GLU A 73 -15.68 5.50 10.39
N LYS A 74 -14.53 5.47 11.05
CA LYS A 74 -14.31 6.15 12.34
C LYS A 74 -14.00 7.65 12.21
N GLY A 75 -14.08 8.21 11.00
CA GLY A 75 -13.86 9.64 10.76
C GLY A 75 -12.40 10.07 10.64
N VAL A 76 -11.44 9.14 10.49
CA VAL A 76 -10.05 9.52 10.21
C VAL A 76 -10.01 10.23 8.85
N PRO A 77 -9.44 11.45 8.76
CA PRO A 77 -9.45 12.23 7.53
C PRO A 77 -8.69 11.54 6.40
N ALA A 78 -9.36 11.31 5.29
CA ALA A 78 -8.80 10.90 4.02
C ALA A 78 -9.57 11.58 2.88
N ASP A 79 -8.92 11.80 1.75
CA ASP A 79 -9.53 12.43 0.59
C ASP A 79 -9.84 11.41 -0.50
N ILE A 80 -8.96 10.42 -0.69
CA ILE A 80 -9.14 9.34 -1.66
C ILE A 80 -8.93 8.01 -0.95
N PHE A 81 -9.77 7.02 -1.26
CA PHE A 81 -9.60 5.64 -0.84
C PHE A 81 -9.38 4.75 -2.07
N ILE A 82 -8.36 3.88 -2.01
CA ILE A 82 -8.06 2.89 -3.06
C ILE A 82 -7.98 1.52 -2.40
N SER A 83 -8.98 0.69 -2.63
CA SER A 83 -9.05 -0.69 -2.12
C SER A 83 -8.38 -1.68 -3.09
N ALA A 84 -8.03 -2.86 -2.60
CA ALA A 84 -7.59 -4.00 -3.43
C ALA A 84 -8.72 -5.04 -3.67
N ASP A 85 -9.94 -4.71 -3.32
CA ASP A 85 -11.16 -5.45 -3.69
C ASP A 85 -12.38 -4.52 -3.69
N SER A 86 -13.47 -4.99 -4.26
CA SER A 86 -14.74 -4.25 -4.28
C SER A 86 -15.43 -4.25 -2.92
N ASP A 87 -15.29 -5.30 -2.11
CA ASP A 87 -16.04 -5.47 -0.86
C ASP A 87 -15.81 -4.32 0.11
N TRP A 88 -14.55 -3.87 0.27
CA TRP A 88 -14.22 -2.75 1.16
C TRP A 88 -14.60 -1.39 0.59
N MET A 89 -14.65 -1.26 -0.74
CA MET A 89 -15.23 -0.09 -1.39
C MET A 89 -16.75 -0.05 -1.20
N ASP A 90 -17.43 -1.20 -1.38
CA ASP A 90 -18.87 -1.35 -1.16
C ASP A 90 -19.24 -1.12 0.30
N PHE A 91 -18.40 -1.60 1.24
CA PHE A 91 -18.55 -1.32 2.67
C PHE A 91 -18.67 0.18 2.97
N LEU A 92 -17.84 1.01 2.32
CA LEU A 92 -17.91 2.47 2.48
C LEU A 92 -19.09 3.08 1.68
N ALA A 93 -19.36 2.55 0.49
CA ALA A 93 -20.43 3.06 -0.37
C ALA A 93 -21.79 2.96 0.29
N VAL A 94 -22.15 1.79 0.85
CA VAL A 94 -23.45 1.58 1.52
C VAL A 94 -23.63 2.42 2.79
N ARG A 95 -22.55 2.98 3.30
CA ARG A 95 -22.53 3.91 4.46
C ARG A 95 -22.49 5.38 4.06
N GLY A 96 -22.52 5.68 2.75
CA GLY A 96 -22.43 7.04 2.25
C GLY A 96 -21.09 7.72 2.53
N LEU A 97 -20.00 6.93 2.73
CA LEU A 97 -18.68 7.42 3.10
C LEU A 97 -17.76 7.69 1.91
N ILE A 98 -18.20 7.40 0.70
CA ILE A 98 -17.54 7.78 -0.55
C ILE A 98 -18.51 8.56 -1.45
N ARG A 99 -17.98 9.36 -2.35
CA ARG A 99 -18.73 10.00 -3.42
C ARG A 99 -18.86 9.00 -4.56
N ILE A 100 -20.01 8.35 -4.63
CA ILE A 100 -20.25 7.19 -5.51
C ILE A 100 -20.02 7.52 -7.00
N GLU A 101 -20.31 8.73 -7.40
CA GLU A 101 -20.10 9.24 -8.77
C GLU A 101 -18.60 9.32 -9.17
N THR A 102 -17.70 9.25 -8.17
CA THR A 102 -16.25 9.25 -8.41
C THR A 102 -15.65 7.84 -8.45
N ARG A 103 -16.44 6.82 -8.09
CA ARG A 103 -15.95 5.45 -8.02
C ARG A 103 -15.56 4.93 -9.41
N VAL A 104 -14.34 4.41 -9.51
CA VAL A 104 -13.78 3.83 -10.74
C VAL A 104 -12.99 2.58 -10.41
N ASN A 105 -12.97 1.60 -11.30
CA ASN A 105 -12.02 0.50 -11.24
C ASN A 105 -10.70 0.96 -11.86
N LEU A 106 -9.75 1.30 -11.01
CA LEU A 106 -8.49 1.92 -11.44
C LEU A 106 -7.54 0.91 -12.09
N LEU A 107 -7.39 -0.27 -11.46
CA LEU A 107 -6.40 -1.27 -11.83
C LEU A 107 -6.96 -2.68 -11.64
N SER A 108 -6.26 -3.65 -12.24
CA SER A 108 -6.34 -5.07 -11.91
C SER A 108 -4.94 -5.64 -11.62
N ASN A 109 -4.87 -6.91 -11.17
CA ASN A 109 -3.64 -7.57 -10.78
C ASN A 109 -3.77 -9.09 -10.98
N ARG A 110 -2.67 -9.81 -10.73
CA ARG A 110 -2.62 -11.29 -10.75
C ARG A 110 -2.05 -11.80 -9.44
N LEU A 111 -2.39 -13.03 -9.07
CA LEU A 111 -1.78 -13.71 -7.93
C LEU A 111 -0.53 -14.46 -8.38
N ALA A 112 0.49 -14.42 -7.52
CA ALA A 112 1.74 -15.14 -7.67
C ALA A 112 2.05 -15.95 -6.42
N LEU A 113 2.59 -17.15 -6.62
CA LEU A 113 3.29 -17.91 -5.60
C LEU A 113 4.77 -17.54 -5.67
N ILE A 114 5.33 -17.10 -4.55
CA ILE A 114 6.72 -16.66 -4.44
C ILE A 114 7.53 -17.54 -3.50
N ALA A 115 8.85 -17.52 -3.71
CA ALA A 115 9.85 -18.09 -2.83
C ALA A 115 11.02 -17.10 -2.66
N PRO A 116 11.93 -17.26 -1.68
CA PRO A 116 13.19 -16.52 -1.64
C PRO A 116 13.94 -16.58 -2.98
N SER A 117 14.66 -15.54 -3.32
CA SER A 117 15.31 -15.41 -4.65
C SER A 117 16.35 -16.50 -4.93
N ASP A 118 16.99 -17.04 -3.89
CA ASP A 118 17.97 -18.13 -3.94
C ASP A 118 17.34 -19.54 -3.98
N SER A 119 16.04 -19.66 -3.78
CA SER A 119 15.32 -20.93 -3.83
C SER A 119 15.41 -21.56 -5.22
N GLN A 120 15.72 -22.85 -5.27
CA GLN A 120 15.74 -23.63 -6.51
C GLN A 120 14.41 -24.33 -6.80
N THR A 121 13.39 -24.11 -5.97
CA THR A 121 12.08 -24.75 -6.13
C THR A 121 11.43 -24.29 -7.43
N THR A 122 11.05 -25.24 -8.27
CA THR A 122 10.18 -25.03 -9.42
C THR A 122 8.86 -25.73 -9.16
N LEU A 123 7.75 -25.08 -9.51
CA LEU A 123 6.41 -25.62 -9.23
C LEU A 123 5.46 -25.26 -10.36
N LYS A 124 4.74 -26.26 -10.85
CA LYS A 124 3.63 -26.03 -11.77
C LYS A 124 2.33 -25.96 -10.96
N ILE A 125 1.70 -24.80 -10.93
CA ILE A 125 0.39 -24.63 -10.29
C ILE A 125 -0.66 -25.38 -11.10
N GLY A 126 -1.40 -26.24 -10.43
CA GLY A 126 -2.47 -27.06 -11.01
C GLY A 126 -3.25 -27.78 -9.92
N PRO A 127 -4.33 -28.49 -10.28
CA PRO A 127 -5.14 -29.23 -9.31
C PRO A 127 -4.26 -30.15 -8.43
N HIS A 128 -4.48 -30.07 -7.12
CA HIS A 128 -3.78 -30.88 -6.10
C HIS A 128 -2.25 -30.78 -6.14
N PHE A 129 -1.68 -29.64 -6.59
CA PHE A 129 -0.22 -29.46 -6.58
C PHE A 129 0.33 -29.57 -5.14
N PRO A 130 1.56 -30.10 -4.95
CA PRO A 130 2.03 -30.60 -3.66
C PRO A 130 2.50 -29.48 -2.71
N LEU A 131 1.74 -28.37 -2.56
CA LEU A 131 2.16 -27.24 -1.76
C LEU A 131 2.33 -27.60 -0.28
N ALA A 132 1.40 -28.37 0.29
CA ALA A 132 1.45 -28.77 1.69
C ALA A 132 2.68 -29.66 1.99
N ALA A 133 3.03 -30.57 1.08
CA ALA A 133 4.23 -31.41 1.19
C ALA A 133 5.52 -30.59 1.08
N LEU A 134 5.58 -29.60 0.16
CA LEU A 134 6.71 -28.69 0.00
C LEU A 134 6.92 -27.77 1.20
N LEU A 135 5.83 -27.40 1.88
CA LEU A 135 5.91 -26.64 3.13
C LEU A 135 6.53 -27.47 4.26
N GLY A 136 6.32 -28.77 4.30
CA GLY A 136 6.69 -29.59 5.47
C GLY A 136 6.07 -29.03 6.75
N ASP A 137 6.89 -28.78 7.76
CA ASP A 137 6.46 -28.15 9.03
C ASP A 137 6.49 -26.61 8.98
N ARG A 138 6.91 -26.03 7.87
CA ARG A 138 7.00 -24.58 7.68
C ARG A 138 5.64 -23.99 7.27
N ARG A 139 5.56 -22.66 7.25
CA ARG A 139 4.32 -21.93 7.00
C ARG A 139 4.30 -21.28 5.62
N LEU A 140 3.10 -21.17 5.06
CA LEU A 140 2.79 -20.35 3.88
C LEU A 140 2.50 -18.92 4.30
N ALA A 141 3.30 -17.96 3.84
CA ALA A 141 3.01 -16.56 4.08
C ALA A 141 1.89 -16.07 3.16
N MET A 142 0.82 -15.52 3.73
CA MET A 142 -0.21 -14.82 2.99
C MET A 142 -0.93 -13.80 3.87
N ALA A 143 -1.50 -12.78 3.26
CA ALA A 143 -2.40 -11.90 3.99
C ALA A 143 -3.56 -12.69 4.59
N ASP A 144 -4.19 -12.18 5.66
CA ASP A 144 -5.29 -12.88 6.33
C ASP A 144 -6.36 -13.29 5.31
N PRO A 145 -6.61 -14.61 5.14
CA PRO A 145 -7.52 -15.16 4.12
C PRO A 145 -8.99 -14.88 4.39
N ASP A 146 -9.34 -14.44 5.61
CA ASP A 146 -10.73 -14.20 5.97
C ASP A 146 -11.15 -12.73 5.76
N SER A 147 -10.19 -11.80 5.73
CA SER A 147 -10.51 -10.37 5.73
C SER A 147 -9.73 -9.52 4.71
N ILE A 148 -8.48 -9.88 4.42
CA ILE A 148 -7.59 -9.08 3.57
C ILE A 148 -7.73 -9.50 2.10
N PRO A 149 -7.87 -8.56 1.13
CA PRO A 149 -8.11 -8.90 -0.28
C PRO A 149 -7.17 -9.95 -0.86
N ALA A 150 -5.84 -9.75 -0.76
CA ALA A 150 -4.86 -10.71 -1.27
C ALA A 150 -5.01 -12.12 -0.64
N GLY A 151 -5.35 -12.16 0.65
CA GLY A 151 -5.62 -13.40 1.36
C GLY A 151 -6.88 -14.10 0.87
N LYS A 152 -7.99 -13.34 0.70
CA LYS A 152 -9.25 -13.85 0.17
C LYS A 152 -9.10 -14.44 -1.23
N TYR A 153 -8.42 -13.72 -2.13
CA TYR A 153 -8.12 -14.21 -3.48
C TYR A 153 -7.22 -15.44 -3.45
N GLY A 154 -6.16 -15.43 -2.62
CA GLY A 154 -5.27 -16.56 -2.45
C GLY A 154 -5.97 -17.80 -1.93
N ARG A 155 -6.85 -17.64 -0.92
CA ARG A 155 -7.70 -18.73 -0.40
C ARG A 155 -8.60 -19.30 -1.50
N ALA A 156 -9.33 -18.45 -2.23
CA ALA A 156 -10.20 -18.88 -3.31
C ALA A 156 -9.45 -19.69 -4.37
N ALA A 157 -8.26 -19.24 -4.77
CA ALA A 157 -7.41 -19.96 -5.72
C ALA A 157 -6.95 -21.32 -5.19
N LEU A 158 -6.55 -21.42 -3.92
CA LEU A 158 -6.11 -22.66 -3.29
C LEU A 158 -7.28 -23.63 -3.04
N GLU A 159 -8.49 -23.11 -2.75
CA GLU A 159 -9.73 -23.90 -2.68
C GLU A 159 -10.09 -24.51 -4.04
N ALA A 160 -10.06 -23.69 -5.11
CA ALA A 160 -10.34 -24.14 -6.47
C ALA A 160 -9.34 -25.20 -6.96
N LEU A 161 -8.11 -25.18 -6.45
CA LEU A 161 -7.07 -26.19 -6.75
C LEU A 161 -7.13 -27.44 -5.83
N GLY A 162 -8.06 -27.46 -4.85
CA GLY A 162 -8.24 -28.58 -3.94
C GLY A 162 -7.13 -28.73 -2.89
N VAL A 163 -6.30 -27.70 -2.65
CA VAL A 163 -5.17 -27.78 -1.71
C VAL A 163 -5.38 -26.98 -0.41
N TRP A 164 -6.44 -26.19 -0.32
CA TRP A 164 -6.66 -25.29 0.81
C TRP A 164 -6.72 -26.00 2.16
N GLN A 165 -7.43 -27.11 2.26
CA GLN A 165 -7.67 -27.84 3.52
C GLN A 165 -6.35 -28.30 4.17
N GLU A 166 -5.37 -28.69 3.35
CA GLU A 166 -4.05 -29.12 3.82
C GLU A 166 -3.15 -27.93 4.19
N VAL A 167 -3.31 -26.79 3.51
CA VAL A 167 -2.46 -25.60 3.70
C VAL A 167 -3.00 -24.65 4.75
N ALA A 168 -4.31 -24.58 4.97
CA ALA A 168 -4.95 -23.65 5.91
C ALA A 168 -4.34 -23.67 7.33
N PRO A 169 -4.02 -24.84 7.95
CA PRO A 169 -3.37 -24.89 9.25
C PRO A 169 -1.93 -24.35 9.24
N LYS A 170 -1.32 -24.29 8.06
CA LYS A 170 0.08 -23.85 7.85
C LYS A 170 0.18 -22.38 7.45
N VAL A 171 -0.92 -21.64 7.36
CA VAL A 171 -0.89 -20.24 6.96
C VAL A 171 -0.30 -19.36 8.06
N ALA A 172 0.74 -18.59 7.73
CA ALA A 172 1.19 -17.44 8.49
C ALA A 172 0.40 -16.21 8.02
N ARG A 173 -0.63 -15.84 8.80
CA ARG A 173 -1.54 -14.73 8.48
C ARG A 173 -0.89 -13.39 8.73
N ALA A 174 -0.81 -12.55 7.70
CA ALA A 174 -0.25 -11.21 7.76
C ALA A 174 -1.34 -10.14 7.67
N GLU A 175 -1.10 -9.00 8.28
CA GLU A 175 -2.02 -7.85 8.31
C GLU A 175 -2.26 -7.20 6.93
N ASN A 176 -1.39 -7.44 5.95
CA ASN A 176 -1.51 -7.04 4.56
C ASN A 176 -0.54 -7.85 3.69
N VAL A 177 -0.67 -7.72 2.36
CA VAL A 177 0.14 -8.49 1.40
C VAL A 177 1.64 -8.16 1.47
N ARG A 178 2.01 -6.91 1.79
CA ARG A 178 3.42 -6.52 1.93
C ARG A 178 4.06 -7.09 3.20
N ALA A 179 3.28 -7.32 4.25
CA ALA A 179 3.73 -8.06 5.42
C ALA A 179 3.99 -9.53 5.08
N ALA A 180 3.09 -10.17 4.30
CA ALA A 180 3.32 -11.53 3.80
C ALA A 180 4.56 -11.64 2.91
N LEU A 181 4.73 -10.70 1.98
CA LEU A 181 5.92 -10.60 1.13
C LEU A 181 7.23 -10.56 1.95
N ARG A 182 7.25 -9.74 3.02
CA ARG A 182 8.42 -9.62 3.89
C ARG A 182 8.81 -10.92 4.57
N LEU A 183 7.84 -11.74 5.00
CA LEU A 183 8.14 -13.05 5.61
C LEU A 183 8.93 -13.94 4.65
N VAL A 184 8.60 -13.92 3.36
CA VAL A 184 9.35 -14.68 2.35
C VAL A 184 10.69 -14.03 2.05
N ALA A 185 10.71 -12.71 1.88
CA ALA A 185 11.94 -11.96 1.59
C ALA A 185 13.02 -12.10 2.68
N HIS A 186 12.62 -12.34 3.93
CA HIS A 186 13.53 -12.56 5.06
C HIS A 186 13.79 -14.05 5.36
N GLY A 187 13.26 -14.98 4.55
CA GLY A 187 13.44 -16.43 4.73
C GLY A 187 12.62 -17.02 5.90
N GLU A 188 11.73 -16.25 6.51
CA GLU A 188 10.86 -16.71 7.61
C GLU A 188 9.78 -17.67 7.10
N ALA A 189 9.38 -17.54 5.83
CA ALA A 189 8.50 -18.47 5.14
C ALA A 189 9.14 -18.95 3.82
N PRO A 190 9.04 -20.25 3.48
CA PRO A 190 9.60 -20.79 2.24
C PRO A 190 8.82 -20.34 1.00
N PHE A 191 7.52 -20.10 1.16
CA PHE A 191 6.60 -19.69 0.09
C PHE A 191 5.62 -18.66 0.61
N GLY A 192 5.09 -17.84 -0.34
CA GLY A 192 4.03 -16.89 -0.05
C GLY A 192 3.11 -16.70 -1.23
N VAL A 193 1.85 -16.35 -0.94
CA VAL A 193 0.88 -15.92 -1.94
C VAL A 193 0.75 -14.41 -1.85
N VAL A 194 1.12 -13.72 -2.94
CA VAL A 194 1.13 -12.26 -3.06
C VAL A 194 0.60 -11.87 -4.44
N TYR A 195 0.49 -10.57 -4.71
CA TYR A 195 0.23 -10.12 -6.06
C TYR A 195 1.52 -10.11 -6.91
N ARG A 196 1.35 -10.22 -8.23
CA ARG A 196 2.46 -10.07 -9.19
C ARG A 196 3.21 -8.76 -9.01
N SER A 197 2.49 -7.66 -8.78
CA SER A 197 3.09 -6.35 -8.51
C SER A 197 3.98 -6.34 -7.26
N ASP A 198 3.61 -7.09 -6.21
CA ASP A 198 4.40 -7.22 -4.99
C ASP A 198 5.68 -8.01 -5.25
N ALA A 199 5.57 -9.11 -6.01
CA ALA A 199 6.72 -9.94 -6.38
C ALA A 199 7.75 -9.16 -7.21
N LEU A 200 7.30 -8.29 -8.12
CA LEU A 200 8.17 -7.43 -8.93
C LEU A 200 8.88 -6.34 -8.11
N ALA A 201 8.26 -5.90 -7.03
CA ALA A 201 8.79 -4.82 -6.18
C ALA A 201 9.89 -5.28 -5.21
N GLU A 202 10.09 -6.61 -5.00
CA GLU A 202 11.02 -7.13 -3.99
C GLU A 202 12.03 -8.11 -4.62
N ARG A 203 13.28 -7.67 -4.74
CA ARG A 203 14.36 -8.46 -5.38
C ARG A 203 14.81 -9.71 -4.60
N ARG A 204 14.46 -9.79 -3.31
CA ARG A 204 14.80 -10.94 -2.46
C ARG A 204 13.83 -12.11 -2.61
N VAL A 205 12.80 -11.95 -3.44
CA VAL A 205 11.89 -13.03 -3.80
C VAL A 205 11.88 -13.24 -5.31
N ARG A 206 11.43 -14.43 -5.71
CA ARG A 206 11.11 -14.74 -7.09
C ARG A 206 9.74 -15.39 -7.21
N THR A 207 9.08 -15.16 -8.30
CA THR A 207 7.86 -15.89 -8.67
C THR A 207 8.21 -17.30 -9.08
N ILE A 208 7.58 -18.31 -8.45
CA ILE A 208 7.72 -19.73 -8.78
C ILE A 208 6.50 -20.30 -9.48
N GLY A 209 5.40 -19.52 -9.53
CA GLY A 209 4.18 -19.83 -10.28
C GLY A 209 3.19 -18.69 -10.24
N GLU A 210 2.41 -18.51 -11.30
CA GLU A 210 1.26 -17.59 -11.33
C GLU A 210 -0.03 -18.38 -11.27
N PHE A 211 -0.99 -17.92 -10.48
CA PHE A 211 -2.33 -18.53 -10.42
C PHE A 211 -3.15 -18.08 -11.63
N PRO A 212 -3.75 -19.02 -12.38
CA PRO A 212 -4.71 -18.66 -13.41
C PRO A 212 -5.85 -17.78 -12.86
N SER A 213 -6.19 -16.74 -13.60
CA SER A 213 -7.24 -15.79 -13.20
C SER A 213 -8.64 -16.42 -13.06
N SER A 214 -8.86 -17.60 -13.65
CA SER A 214 -10.09 -18.38 -13.51
C SER A 214 -10.28 -19.04 -12.14
N LEU A 215 -9.25 -19.05 -11.29
CA LEU A 215 -9.27 -19.73 -9.98
C LEU A 215 -9.75 -18.84 -8.82
N HIS A 216 -10.00 -17.58 -9.08
CA HIS A 216 -10.46 -16.60 -8.09
C HIS A 216 -11.30 -15.50 -8.75
N PRO A 217 -12.12 -14.75 -7.98
CA PRO A 217 -12.81 -13.59 -8.52
C PRO A 217 -11.82 -12.58 -9.13
N PRO A 218 -12.24 -11.76 -10.11
CA PRO A 218 -11.37 -10.72 -10.69
C PRO A 218 -10.76 -9.82 -9.61
N ILE A 219 -9.45 -9.64 -9.65
CA ILE A 219 -8.74 -8.72 -8.75
C ILE A 219 -8.91 -7.32 -9.30
N VAL A 220 -9.62 -6.47 -8.57
CA VAL A 220 -9.86 -5.08 -8.96
C VAL A 220 -9.42 -4.13 -7.85
N TYR A 221 -8.94 -2.95 -8.26
CA TYR A 221 -8.60 -1.87 -7.37
C TYR A 221 -9.56 -0.69 -7.60
N PRO A 222 -10.71 -0.68 -6.93
CA PRO A 222 -11.60 0.46 -6.99
C PRO A 222 -11.00 1.63 -6.22
N ALA A 223 -11.17 2.84 -6.77
CA ALA A 223 -10.79 4.10 -6.16
C ALA A 223 -11.99 5.05 -6.13
N ALA A 224 -12.11 5.85 -5.07
CA ALA A 224 -13.14 6.88 -4.95
C ALA A 224 -12.68 8.03 -4.06
N VAL A 225 -13.29 9.20 -4.23
CA VAL A 225 -13.16 10.32 -3.30
C VAL A 225 -14.00 10.03 -2.06
N VAL A 226 -13.42 10.21 -0.88
CA VAL A 226 -14.11 10.06 0.42
C VAL A 226 -15.15 11.18 0.58
N ALA A 227 -16.35 10.86 1.05
CA ALA A 227 -17.46 11.82 1.15
C ALA A 227 -17.10 13.05 2.00
N GLY A 228 -16.39 12.84 3.12
CA GLY A 228 -15.92 13.90 4.02
C GLY A 228 -14.72 14.70 3.52
N SER A 229 -14.18 14.41 2.34
CA SER A 229 -13.04 15.14 1.77
C SER A 229 -13.34 16.62 1.57
N ARG A 230 -12.40 17.46 2.04
CA ARG A 230 -12.39 18.92 1.80
C ARG A 230 -11.26 19.34 0.86
N SER A 231 -10.49 18.39 0.33
CA SER A 231 -9.43 18.68 -0.62
C SER A 231 -9.99 19.18 -1.94
N LYS A 232 -9.50 20.34 -2.37
CA LYS A 232 -9.88 20.94 -3.67
C LYS A 232 -9.27 20.20 -4.86
N VAL A 233 -8.27 19.35 -4.61
CA VAL A 233 -7.51 18.64 -5.66
C VAL A 233 -7.81 17.15 -5.74
N ALA A 234 -8.64 16.59 -4.83
CA ALA A 234 -8.92 15.14 -4.78
C ALA A 234 -9.46 14.58 -6.12
N TYR A 235 -10.41 15.29 -6.75
CA TYR A 235 -10.94 14.90 -8.06
C TYR A 235 -9.89 14.95 -9.16
N GLU A 236 -9.08 16.01 -9.17
CA GLU A 236 -8.01 16.16 -10.16
C GLU A 236 -6.95 15.08 -9.98
N TYR A 237 -6.57 14.79 -8.73
CA TYR A 237 -5.62 13.75 -8.43
C TYR A 237 -6.13 12.36 -8.85
N LEU A 238 -7.39 12.03 -8.55
CA LEU A 238 -8.00 10.78 -9.00
C LEU A 238 -8.03 10.67 -10.53
N ARG A 239 -8.29 11.79 -11.23
CA ARG A 239 -8.22 11.84 -12.70
C ARG A 239 -6.78 11.64 -13.20
N TYR A 240 -5.78 12.21 -12.53
CA TYR A 240 -4.37 11.96 -12.85
C TYR A 240 -4.01 10.49 -12.73
N LEU A 241 -4.43 9.80 -11.68
CA LEU A 241 -4.17 8.36 -11.51
C LEU A 241 -4.73 7.51 -12.67
N ARG A 242 -5.70 8.02 -13.43
CA ARG A 242 -6.30 7.41 -14.62
C ARG A 242 -5.68 7.87 -15.95
N SER A 243 -4.71 8.75 -15.91
CA SER A 243 -4.08 9.29 -17.12
C SER A 243 -3.20 8.25 -17.81
N ILE A 244 -2.92 8.48 -19.10
CA ILE A 244 -1.98 7.65 -19.87
C ILE A 244 -0.60 7.61 -19.21
N THR A 245 -0.12 8.74 -18.69
CA THR A 245 1.16 8.85 -17.99
C THR A 245 1.17 7.96 -16.73
N ALA A 246 0.12 8.02 -15.90
CA ALA A 246 -0.01 7.15 -14.75
C ALA A 246 -0.15 5.68 -15.17
N GLY A 247 -0.85 5.41 -16.27
CA GLY A 247 -1.00 4.07 -16.85
C GLY A 247 0.34 3.39 -17.13
N ALA A 248 1.29 4.12 -17.71
CA ALA A 248 2.63 3.60 -17.97
C ALA A 248 3.39 3.26 -16.67
N VAL A 249 3.22 4.05 -15.60
CA VAL A 249 3.80 3.75 -14.27
C VAL A 249 3.18 2.49 -13.68
N TRP A 250 1.84 2.41 -13.66
CA TRP A 250 1.13 1.24 -13.16
C TRP A 250 1.60 -0.06 -13.83
N GLN A 251 1.71 -0.06 -15.16
CA GLN A 251 2.15 -1.23 -15.93
C GLN A 251 3.59 -1.63 -15.61
N ARG A 252 4.52 -0.66 -15.47
CA ARG A 252 5.90 -0.96 -15.06
C ARG A 252 5.99 -1.63 -13.69
N HIS A 253 5.06 -1.30 -12.80
CA HIS A 253 4.95 -1.94 -11.48
C HIS A 253 4.10 -3.23 -11.47
N GLY A 254 3.75 -3.76 -12.66
CA GLY A 254 3.08 -5.05 -12.80
C GLY A 254 1.57 -5.04 -12.64
N PHE A 255 0.95 -3.87 -12.57
CA PHE A 255 -0.51 -3.75 -12.61
C PHE A 255 -1.03 -3.79 -14.05
N GLU A 256 -2.28 -4.22 -14.21
CA GLU A 256 -3.05 -4.06 -15.44
C GLU A 256 -4.01 -2.88 -15.24
N LEU A 257 -4.29 -2.13 -16.32
CA LEU A 257 -5.22 -1.01 -16.22
C LEU A 257 -6.65 -1.54 -16.09
N GLY A 258 -7.46 -0.88 -15.26
CA GLY A 258 -8.88 -1.19 -15.13
C GLY A 258 -9.63 -0.89 -16.45
N ALA A 259 -10.65 -1.68 -16.73
CA ALA A 259 -11.55 -1.49 -17.85
C ALA A 259 -12.61 -0.41 -17.56
#